data_310eeb0bcda0d311a7a8dafc742c9b46
#
_entry.id   310eeb0bcda0d311a7a8dafc742c9b46
#
_cell.length_a   1.000
_cell.length_b   1.000
_cell.length_c   1.000
_cell.angle_alpha   90.00
_cell.angle_beta   90.00
_cell.angle_gamma   90.00
#
_symmetry.space_group_name_H-M   'P 1'
#
loop_
_entity.id
_entity.type
_entity.pdbx_description
1 polymer ?
#
loop_
_entity_poly.entity_id
_entity_poly.type
_entity_poly.pdbx_seq_one_letter_code
_entity_poly.pdbx_strand_id
1 'polypeptide(L)'
;MKRKLSSLLLIFIIALAISSCAGREKLLFLNWGEYIDESLITAFENKYNCDVVMDLGDSNEIFYSKVRAGTTVYDVICPSDYMVEKMYRNNMLLKIDFDKYGLTAYKNQELIAPVKAIYEEMHKQTSDVDKENETISDYSTPYLCGTWGIMYSTEVSGLENTIKNEKNSWSILFDRSKTPAGTKIAMYDSSIHAYYAACKYFEDEGLDFNTYEELPSSKLSQIKDLVKGVKFDAWGNDNIKKDIVAGNLDIGFMWTGDFLYYYCENATETVLNAYTNNDAKIDELINVLNEITKDDGEYNINGKSYSIGFDLFIPNDTIAFCDNLVISNQSSNQELAHKFIDFMISNSITVNDVEYTPAYSNTYYVDYNTPYLSVYNKIIDLKYSNPETKELLTLTQEDEDLFKEEIKSTSISNTTLYSTIYDYATSIAFGKYYDKDIVKGNILSAFPRTYINSINTTFNNARA
;
A
#
# COMPACT_ATOMS: atom_id res chain seq x y z
N MET A 1 41.80 -43.68 33.99
CA MET A 1 40.52 -43.47 33.30
C MET A 1 39.78 -42.21 33.74
N LYS A 2 39.72 -41.81 35.01
CA LYS A 2 38.96 -40.61 35.47
C LYS A 2 39.43 -39.28 34.91
N ARG A 3 40.71 -39.05 34.61
CA ARG A 3 41.23 -37.79 34.04
C ARG A 3 40.87 -37.60 32.57
N LYS A 4 40.68 -38.61 31.75
CA LYS A 4 40.26 -38.50 30.33
C LYS A 4 38.77 -38.22 30.18
N LEU A 5 37.94 -38.68 31.14
CA LEU A 5 36.51 -38.39 31.15
C LEU A 5 36.21 -36.91 31.49
N SER A 6 36.99 -36.34 32.45
CA SER A 6 36.86 -34.93 32.83
C SER A 6 37.22 -33.98 31.69
N SER A 7 38.26 -34.33 30.89
CA SER A 7 38.66 -33.52 29.75
C SER A 7 37.65 -33.55 28.59
N LEU A 8 36.99 -34.71 28.34
CA LEU A 8 35.93 -34.82 27.34
C LEU A 8 34.66 -34.05 27.77
N LEU A 9 34.31 -34.12 29.08
CA LEU A 9 33.16 -33.35 29.60
C LEU A 9 33.39 -31.84 29.51
N LEU A 10 34.64 -31.36 29.77
CA LEU A 10 35.01 -29.96 29.68
C LEU A 10 34.97 -29.47 28.22
N ILE A 11 35.41 -30.25 27.26
CA ILE A 11 35.32 -29.95 25.82
C ILE A 11 33.87 -29.89 25.36
N PHE A 12 33.00 -30.75 25.86
CA PHE A 12 31.57 -30.75 25.54
C PHE A 12 30.83 -29.52 26.13
N ILE A 13 31.19 -29.11 27.35
CA ILE A 13 30.66 -27.90 28.01
C ILE A 13 31.16 -26.64 27.30
N ILE A 14 32.43 -26.61 26.86
CA ILE A 14 32.98 -25.47 26.11
C ILE A 14 32.35 -25.40 24.70
N ALA A 15 32.09 -26.54 24.03
CA ALA A 15 31.38 -26.58 22.76
C ALA A 15 29.92 -26.09 22.88
N LEU A 16 29.22 -26.45 23.97
CA LEU A 16 27.88 -25.92 24.28
C LEU A 16 27.89 -24.44 24.66
N ALA A 17 28.92 -23.95 25.33
CA ALA A 17 29.06 -22.54 25.68
C ALA A 17 29.41 -21.67 24.46
N ILE A 18 30.17 -22.20 23.50
CA ILE A 18 30.47 -21.46 22.23
C ILE A 18 29.22 -21.44 21.34
N SER A 19 28.35 -22.46 21.36
CA SER A 19 27.06 -22.44 20.65
C SER A 19 26.05 -21.45 21.28
N SER A 20 26.22 -21.10 22.57
CA SER A 20 25.35 -20.11 23.26
C SER A 20 25.79 -18.65 23.07
N CYS A 21 26.95 -18.39 22.45
CA CYS A 21 27.46 -17.06 22.17
C CYS A 21 27.39 -16.66 20.68
N ALA A 22 26.88 -17.52 19.80
CA ALA A 22 26.53 -17.09 18.45
C ALA A 22 25.24 -16.27 18.59
N GLY A 23 25.34 -14.94 18.36
CA GLY A 23 24.15 -14.08 18.26
C GLY A 23 23.15 -14.69 17.27
N ARG A 24 21.86 -14.37 17.43
CA ARG A 24 20.83 -14.79 16.47
C ARG A 24 21.22 -14.31 15.06
N GLU A 25 20.91 -15.11 14.05
CA GLU A 25 21.08 -14.73 12.66
C GLU A 25 20.25 -13.46 12.38
N LYS A 26 20.79 -12.51 11.62
CA LYS A 26 20.10 -11.24 11.34
C LYS A 26 19.67 -11.18 9.91
N LEU A 27 18.40 -10.85 9.67
CA LEU A 27 17.85 -10.52 8.36
C LEU A 27 17.73 -8.99 8.27
N LEU A 28 18.35 -8.40 7.24
CA LEU A 28 18.24 -6.97 6.98
C LEU A 28 17.17 -6.75 5.92
N PHE A 29 16.08 -6.07 6.33
CA PHE A 29 14.94 -5.77 5.48
C PHE A 29 14.83 -4.27 5.20
N LEU A 30 14.90 -3.87 3.91
CA LEU A 30 14.69 -2.49 3.48
C LEU A 30 13.23 -2.33 3.05
N ASN A 31 12.47 -1.53 3.80
CA ASN A 31 11.04 -1.37 3.64
C ASN A 31 10.61 0.10 3.69
N TRP A 32 9.35 0.35 3.41
CA TRP A 32 8.66 1.62 3.62
C TRP A 32 8.27 1.79 5.09
N GLY A 33 7.99 3.01 5.52
CA GLY A 33 7.40 3.28 6.83
C GLY A 33 5.95 2.79 6.90
N GLU A 34 5.54 2.26 8.05
CA GLU A 34 4.16 1.79 8.32
C GLU A 34 3.60 0.82 7.25
N TYR A 35 4.44 -0.06 6.71
CA TYR A 35 4.13 -0.89 5.54
C TYR A 35 4.25 -2.41 5.81
N ILE A 36 4.01 -2.80 7.05
CA ILE A 36 3.99 -4.19 7.52
C ILE A 36 3.30 -4.29 8.88
N ASP A 37 2.60 -5.37 9.14
CA ASP A 37 2.16 -5.73 10.49
C ASP A 37 3.36 -6.18 11.32
N GLU A 38 3.80 -5.35 12.27
CA GLU A 38 4.99 -5.63 13.10
C GLU A 38 4.85 -6.91 13.95
N SER A 39 3.62 -7.36 14.23
CA SER A 39 3.39 -8.63 14.93
C SER A 39 3.92 -9.83 14.15
N LEU A 40 3.91 -9.74 12.81
CA LEU A 40 4.43 -10.76 11.90
C LEU A 40 5.97 -10.81 11.93
N ILE A 41 6.65 -9.69 12.16
CA ILE A 41 8.11 -9.68 12.39
C ILE A 41 8.43 -10.51 13.62
N THR A 42 7.75 -10.24 14.75
CA THR A 42 7.92 -11.01 15.98
C THR A 42 7.60 -12.50 15.78
N ALA A 43 6.55 -12.84 15.04
CA ALA A 43 6.19 -14.21 14.73
C ALA A 43 7.27 -14.92 13.89
N PHE A 44 7.80 -14.23 12.87
CA PHE A 44 8.89 -14.72 12.03
C PHE A 44 10.17 -14.97 12.84
N GLU A 45 10.56 -13.99 13.65
CA GLU A 45 11.73 -14.11 14.54
C GLU A 45 11.63 -15.30 15.50
N ASN A 46 10.44 -15.53 16.07
CA ASN A 46 10.18 -16.67 16.94
C ASN A 46 10.23 -18.00 16.18
N LYS A 47 9.69 -18.03 14.96
CA LYS A 47 9.67 -19.25 14.14
C LYS A 47 11.06 -19.70 13.71
N TYR A 48 11.91 -18.77 13.31
CA TYR A 48 13.20 -19.07 12.70
C TYR A 48 14.39 -18.77 13.62
N ASN A 49 14.15 -18.32 14.84
CA ASN A 49 15.17 -17.97 15.84
C ASN A 49 16.22 -16.98 15.29
N CYS A 50 15.73 -15.91 14.65
CA CYS A 50 16.54 -14.84 14.06
C CYS A 50 16.10 -13.47 14.60
N ASP A 51 16.82 -12.42 14.25
CA ASP A 51 16.44 -11.04 14.45
C ASP A 51 16.21 -10.37 13.08
N VAL A 52 15.09 -9.67 12.89
CA VAL A 52 14.82 -8.86 11.71
C VAL A 52 15.19 -7.41 12.00
N VAL A 53 16.10 -6.87 11.22
CA VAL A 53 16.49 -5.46 11.31
C VAL A 53 15.89 -4.72 10.12
N MET A 54 14.87 -3.92 10.38
CA MET A 54 14.21 -3.13 9.36
C MET A 54 14.90 -1.77 9.21
N ASP A 55 15.28 -1.42 7.98
CA ASP A 55 15.72 -0.08 7.58
C ASP A 55 14.66 0.53 6.68
N LEU A 56 14.39 1.82 6.82
CA LEU A 56 13.32 2.50 6.11
C LEU A 56 13.86 3.42 5.01
N GLY A 57 13.06 3.62 3.98
CA GLY A 57 13.32 4.61 2.94
C GLY A 57 12.03 5.23 2.43
N ASP A 58 12.13 6.51 2.05
CA ASP A 58 10.99 7.35 1.67
C ASP A 58 10.76 7.38 0.14
N SER A 59 11.60 6.69 -0.65
CA SER A 59 11.45 6.59 -2.09
C SER A 59 12.21 5.41 -2.69
N ASN A 60 11.75 4.93 -3.84
CA ASN A 60 12.44 3.90 -4.62
C ASN A 60 13.88 4.30 -5.02
N GLU A 61 14.12 5.59 -5.24
CA GLU A 61 15.45 6.13 -5.56
C GLU A 61 16.39 6.03 -4.36
N ILE A 62 15.88 6.21 -3.14
CA ILE A 62 16.62 5.98 -1.91
C ILE A 62 16.94 4.49 -1.75
N PHE A 63 15.98 3.59 -2.00
CA PHE A 63 16.21 2.14 -1.98
C PHE A 63 17.33 1.76 -2.93
N TYR A 64 17.22 2.17 -4.20
CA TYR A 64 18.24 1.89 -5.21
C TYR A 64 19.62 2.42 -4.80
N SER A 65 19.67 3.64 -4.25
CA SER A 65 20.92 4.28 -3.83
C SER A 65 21.58 3.55 -2.65
N LYS A 66 20.81 3.14 -1.65
CA LYS A 66 21.26 2.37 -0.48
C LYS A 66 21.83 1.02 -0.92
N VAL A 67 21.08 0.26 -1.72
CA VAL A 67 21.52 -1.06 -2.21
C VAL A 67 22.74 -0.95 -3.10
N ARG A 68 22.77 0.03 -4.02
CA ARG A 68 23.93 0.26 -4.91
C ARG A 68 25.19 0.68 -4.17
N ALA A 69 25.05 1.44 -3.08
CA ALA A 69 26.20 1.88 -2.29
C ALA A 69 26.93 0.70 -1.62
N GLY A 70 26.21 -0.40 -1.31
CA GLY A 70 26.79 -1.62 -0.74
C GLY A 70 27.42 -1.44 0.65
N THR A 71 27.18 -0.31 1.32
CA THR A 71 27.68 -0.08 2.69
C THR A 71 26.90 -0.91 3.72
N THR A 72 25.63 -1.18 3.43
CA THR A 72 24.78 -2.13 4.14
C THR A 72 24.31 -3.16 3.12
N VAL A 73 24.47 -4.44 3.43
CA VAL A 73 23.96 -5.52 2.61
C VAL A 73 22.58 -5.90 3.10
N TYR A 74 21.57 -5.55 2.32
CA TYR A 74 20.20 -5.94 2.59
C TYR A 74 19.95 -7.36 2.09
N ASP A 75 19.15 -8.12 2.83
CA ASP A 75 18.75 -9.46 2.45
C ASP A 75 17.45 -9.43 1.64
N VAL A 76 16.44 -8.69 2.13
CA VAL A 76 15.16 -8.47 1.45
C VAL A 76 14.93 -6.97 1.27
N ILE A 77 14.33 -6.60 0.15
CA ILE A 77 13.98 -5.22 -0.21
C ILE A 77 12.54 -5.23 -0.72
N CYS A 78 11.78 -4.16 -0.44
CA CYS A 78 10.38 -4.00 -0.89
C CYS A 78 10.23 -2.85 -1.90
N PRO A 79 10.77 -2.93 -3.13
CA PRO A 79 10.64 -1.89 -4.13
C PRO A 79 9.34 -2.02 -4.94
N SER A 80 8.88 -0.92 -5.55
CA SER A 80 7.83 -0.95 -6.55
C SER A 80 8.32 -1.56 -7.88
N ASP A 81 7.37 -1.98 -8.71
CA ASP A 81 7.58 -2.66 -10.01
C ASP A 81 8.66 -2.03 -10.90
N TYR A 82 8.58 -0.71 -11.17
CA TYR A 82 9.56 -0.03 -12.01
C TYR A 82 10.98 -0.02 -11.41
N MET A 83 11.08 -0.08 -10.10
CA MET A 83 12.37 -0.18 -9.42
C MET A 83 12.89 -1.61 -9.41
N VAL A 84 12.01 -2.61 -9.33
CA VAL A 84 12.36 -4.02 -9.60
C VAL A 84 12.95 -4.14 -10.99
N GLU A 85 12.32 -3.57 -12.03
CA GLU A 85 12.85 -3.53 -13.39
C GLU A 85 14.28 -2.96 -13.42
N LYS A 86 14.48 -1.79 -12.80
CA LYS A 86 15.78 -1.13 -12.76
C LYS A 86 16.84 -1.95 -12.03
N MET A 87 16.49 -2.58 -10.91
CA MET A 87 17.41 -3.45 -10.17
C MET A 87 17.73 -4.72 -10.95
N TYR A 88 16.72 -5.32 -11.61
CA TYR A 88 16.90 -6.50 -12.47
C TYR A 88 17.86 -6.22 -13.63
N ARG A 89 17.63 -5.14 -14.40
CA ARG A 89 18.51 -4.69 -15.48
C ARG A 89 19.96 -4.44 -15.03
N ASN A 90 20.15 -4.05 -13.77
CA ASN A 90 21.48 -3.81 -13.19
C ASN A 90 22.07 -5.03 -12.48
N ASN A 91 21.48 -6.23 -12.62
CA ASN A 91 21.91 -7.47 -11.97
C ASN A 91 22.06 -7.34 -10.44
N MET A 92 21.16 -6.62 -9.78
CA MET A 92 21.22 -6.39 -8.34
C MET A 92 20.39 -7.41 -7.55
N LEU A 93 19.57 -8.22 -8.22
CA LEU A 93 18.63 -9.16 -7.62
C LEU A 93 19.14 -10.60 -7.69
N LEU A 94 18.80 -11.40 -6.70
CA LEU A 94 18.97 -12.83 -6.67
C LEU A 94 17.71 -13.52 -7.19
N LYS A 95 17.87 -14.56 -8.01
CA LYS A 95 16.76 -15.42 -8.42
C LYS A 95 16.12 -16.07 -7.20
N ILE A 96 14.81 -15.98 -7.10
CA ILE A 96 14.02 -16.61 -6.04
C ILE A 96 13.78 -18.07 -6.40
N ASP A 97 14.18 -18.97 -5.52
CA ASP A 97 14.02 -20.42 -5.66
C ASP A 97 13.43 -21.02 -4.39
N PHE A 98 12.12 -20.90 -4.25
CA PHE A 98 11.39 -21.43 -3.10
C PHE A 98 11.52 -22.95 -2.99
N ASP A 99 11.56 -23.66 -4.11
CA ASP A 99 11.63 -25.13 -4.14
C ASP A 99 12.95 -25.64 -3.55
N LYS A 100 14.05 -24.93 -3.76
CA LYS A 100 15.36 -25.24 -3.18
C LYS A 100 15.31 -25.33 -1.64
N TYR A 101 14.44 -24.52 -1.01
CA TYR A 101 14.30 -24.46 0.45
C TYR A 101 13.03 -25.15 0.97
N GLY A 102 12.29 -25.84 0.09
CA GLY A 102 11.07 -26.57 0.44
C GLY A 102 9.90 -25.66 0.84
N LEU A 103 9.89 -24.43 0.36
CA LEU A 103 8.90 -23.41 0.63
C LEU A 103 7.78 -23.48 -0.40
N THR A 104 6.52 -23.28 0.01
CA THR A 104 5.38 -23.60 -0.86
C THR A 104 4.24 -22.59 -0.82
N ALA A 105 4.35 -21.51 -0.02
CA ALA A 105 3.26 -20.53 0.09
C ALA A 105 2.89 -19.92 -1.28
N TYR A 106 3.88 -19.60 -2.11
CA TYR A 106 3.68 -19.03 -3.44
C TYR A 106 2.84 -19.91 -4.39
N LYS A 107 2.90 -21.26 -4.22
CA LYS A 107 2.15 -22.21 -5.07
C LYS A 107 0.65 -22.15 -4.86
N ASN A 108 0.21 -21.60 -3.73
CA ASN A 108 -1.18 -21.49 -3.36
C ASN A 108 -1.74 -20.08 -3.61
N GLN A 109 -0.95 -19.22 -4.24
CA GLN A 109 -1.33 -17.82 -4.50
C GLN A 109 -1.81 -17.64 -5.94
N GLU A 110 -3.08 -17.30 -6.11
CA GLU A 110 -3.62 -16.81 -7.37
C GLU A 110 -3.62 -15.27 -7.35
N LEU A 111 -3.01 -14.67 -8.38
CA LEU A 111 -2.97 -13.22 -8.51
C LEU A 111 -4.28 -12.65 -9.04
N ILE A 112 -4.66 -11.46 -8.60
CA ILE A 112 -5.76 -10.67 -9.19
C ILE A 112 -5.36 -10.15 -10.58
N ALA A 113 -6.35 -9.83 -11.42
CA ALA A 113 -6.09 -9.42 -12.81
C ALA A 113 -5.21 -8.16 -12.94
N PRO A 114 -5.36 -7.09 -12.13
CA PRO A 114 -4.48 -5.93 -12.19
C PRO A 114 -3.00 -6.28 -12.02
N VAL A 115 -2.67 -7.16 -11.06
CA VAL A 115 -1.28 -7.55 -10.79
C VAL A 115 -0.74 -8.46 -11.91
N LYS A 116 -1.55 -9.35 -12.47
CA LYS A 116 -1.17 -10.11 -13.66
C LYS A 116 -0.77 -9.18 -14.81
N ALA A 117 -1.55 -8.12 -15.07
CA ALA A 117 -1.25 -7.15 -16.11
C ALA A 117 0.04 -6.35 -15.82
N ILE A 118 0.30 -5.99 -14.57
CA ILE A 118 1.57 -5.34 -14.17
C ILE A 118 2.75 -6.26 -14.50
N TYR A 119 2.68 -7.52 -14.13
CA TYR A 119 3.73 -8.49 -14.41
C TYR A 119 3.93 -8.74 -15.92
N GLU A 120 2.85 -8.79 -16.71
CA GLU A 120 2.93 -8.88 -18.18
C GLU A 120 3.67 -7.67 -18.76
N GLU A 121 3.41 -6.46 -18.27
CA GLU A 121 4.12 -5.26 -18.73
C GLU A 121 5.59 -5.24 -18.27
N MET A 122 5.88 -5.64 -17.04
CA MET A 122 7.26 -5.80 -16.56
C MET A 122 8.05 -6.78 -17.43
N HIS A 123 7.45 -7.92 -17.81
CA HIS A 123 8.06 -8.89 -18.73
C HIS A 123 8.36 -8.27 -20.10
N LYS A 124 7.39 -7.54 -20.66
CA LYS A 124 7.55 -6.87 -21.94
C LYS A 124 8.69 -5.85 -21.89
N GLN A 125 8.76 -5.06 -20.83
CA GLN A 125 9.78 -4.04 -20.65
C GLN A 125 11.19 -4.65 -20.46
N THR A 126 11.31 -5.83 -19.85
CA THR A 126 12.62 -6.47 -19.57
C THR A 126 13.03 -7.52 -20.58
N SER A 127 12.23 -7.82 -21.60
CA SER A 127 12.45 -8.90 -22.56
C SER A 127 13.80 -8.81 -23.32
N ASP A 128 14.41 -7.64 -23.39
CA ASP A 128 15.72 -7.38 -24.01
C ASP A 128 16.90 -7.78 -23.11
N VAL A 129 16.66 -8.00 -21.81
CA VAL A 129 17.69 -8.37 -20.82
C VAL A 129 17.40 -9.70 -20.12
N ASP A 130 16.29 -10.37 -20.46
CA ASP A 130 15.95 -11.67 -19.91
C ASP A 130 17.04 -12.71 -20.23
N LYS A 131 17.33 -13.56 -19.25
CA LYS A 131 18.25 -14.69 -19.43
C LYS A 131 17.48 -15.87 -20.03
N GLU A 132 18.23 -16.82 -20.59
CA GLU A 132 17.61 -18.04 -21.12
C GLU A 132 16.80 -18.76 -20.02
N ASN A 133 15.49 -18.90 -20.22
CA ASN A 133 14.53 -19.49 -19.30
C ASN A 133 14.35 -18.78 -17.95
N GLU A 134 14.70 -17.50 -17.84
CA GLU A 134 14.48 -16.68 -16.65
C GLU A 134 13.90 -15.32 -17.03
N THR A 135 12.93 -14.87 -16.25
CA THR A 135 12.25 -13.58 -16.43
C THR A 135 12.24 -12.79 -15.13
N ILE A 136 11.86 -11.53 -15.18
CA ILE A 136 11.77 -10.66 -14.01
C ILE A 136 10.90 -11.26 -12.89
N SER A 137 9.88 -12.07 -13.23
CA SER A 137 9.04 -12.76 -12.23
C SER A 137 9.78 -13.81 -11.42
N ASP A 138 10.90 -14.32 -11.92
CA ASP A 138 11.76 -15.23 -11.15
C ASP A 138 12.56 -14.50 -10.06
N TYR A 139 12.54 -13.18 -10.04
CA TYR A 139 13.34 -12.33 -9.16
C TYR A 139 12.49 -11.45 -8.22
N SER A 140 11.16 -11.53 -8.31
CA SER A 140 10.26 -10.70 -7.52
C SER A 140 9.02 -11.49 -7.08
N THR A 141 8.47 -11.12 -5.93
CA THR A 141 7.24 -11.69 -5.38
C THR A 141 6.31 -10.53 -5.03
N PRO A 142 5.08 -10.49 -5.56
CA PRO A 142 4.12 -9.44 -5.25
C PRO A 142 3.83 -9.37 -3.75
N TYR A 143 3.74 -8.17 -3.20
CA TYR A 143 3.50 -7.96 -1.77
C TYR A 143 2.22 -7.17 -1.50
N LEU A 144 2.16 -5.93 -1.94
CA LEU A 144 0.98 -5.06 -1.90
C LEU A 144 0.85 -4.31 -3.23
N CYS A 145 -0.34 -3.82 -3.55
CA CYS A 145 -0.56 -3.11 -4.80
C CYS A 145 -1.62 -2.00 -4.64
N GLY A 146 -1.75 -1.16 -5.64
CA GLY A 146 -2.73 -0.09 -5.66
C GLY A 146 -2.67 0.76 -6.93
N THR A 147 -3.33 1.89 -6.87
CA THR A 147 -3.32 2.90 -7.93
C THR A 147 -3.09 4.29 -7.35
N TRP A 148 -2.76 5.24 -8.21
CA TRP A 148 -2.85 6.63 -7.86
C TRP A 148 -4.28 7.12 -8.00
N GLY A 149 -4.64 8.12 -7.19
CA GLY A 149 -5.94 8.75 -7.22
C GLY A 149 -5.85 10.21 -6.81
N ILE A 150 -7.01 10.83 -6.73
CA ILE A 150 -7.19 12.22 -6.31
C ILE A 150 -8.19 12.21 -5.17
N MET A 151 -7.72 12.46 -3.96
CA MET A 151 -8.57 12.63 -2.78
C MET A 151 -9.15 14.03 -2.77
N TYR A 152 -10.44 14.16 -2.45
CA TYR A 152 -11.12 15.44 -2.42
C TYR A 152 -12.15 15.55 -1.31
N SER A 153 -12.36 16.77 -0.82
CA SER A 153 -13.41 17.06 0.16
C SER A 153 -14.79 17.09 -0.50
N THR A 154 -15.74 16.36 0.04
CA THR A 154 -17.15 16.42 -0.38
C THR A 154 -17.90 17.63 0.21
N GLU A 155 -17.31 18.30 1.20
CA GLU A 155 -17.89 19.48 1.85
C GLU A 155 -17.71 20.78 1.03
N VAL A 156 -16.82 20.77 0.03
CA VAL A 156 -16.61 21.92 -0.87
C VAL A 156 -17.73 21.98 -1.92
N SER A 157 -18.61 22.96 -1.78
CA SER A 157 -19.77 23.11 -2.65
C SER A 157 -19.40 23.11 -4.15
N GLY A 158 -19.94 22.17 -4.90
CA GLY A 158 -19.75 22.02 -6.34
C GLY A 158 -18.49 21.26 -6.76
N LEU A 159 -17.54 20.97 -5.85
CA LEU A 159 -16.30 20.26 -6.20
C LEU A 159 -16.59 18.83 -6.67
N GLU A 160 -17.41 18.09 -5.94
CA GLU A 160 -17.78 16.73 -6.28
C GLU A 160 -18.50 16.65 -7.64
N ASN A 161 -19.44 17.56 -7.89
CA ASN A 161 -20.11 17.65 -9.20
C ASN A 161 -19.12 17.94 -10.33
N THR A 162 -18.11 18.78 -10.08
CA THR A 162 -17.05 19.04 -11.03
C THR A 162 -16.26 17.77 -11.33
N ILE A 163 -15.81 17.05 -10.31
CA ILE A 163 -15.06 15.79 -10.45
C ILE A 163 -15.85 14.76 -11.25
N LYS A 164 -17.14 14.60 -10.94
CA LYS A 164 -18.04 13.70 -11.69
C LYS A 164 -18.21 14.08 -13.16
N ASN A 165 -18.19 15.38 -13.48
CA ASN A 165 -18.32 15.89 -14.85
C ASN A 165 -17.02 15.77 -15.64
N GLU A 166 -15.87 15.96 -15.00
CA GLU A 166 -14.53 15.90 -15.63
C GLU A 166 -14.08 14.46 -15.95
N LYS A 167 -14.89 13.50 -15.69
CA LYS A 167 -14.73 12.06 -15.94
C LYS A 167 -13.30 11.64 -16.30
N ASN A 168 -12.60 11.07 -15.31
CA ASN A 168 -11.34 10.36 -15.53
C ASN A 168 -10.13 11.22 -15.91
N SER A 169 -10.13 12.52 -15.62
CA SER A 169 -9.07 13.43 -16.04
C SER A 169 -8.20 13.93 -14.87
N TRP A 170 -6.89 13.93 -15.08
CA TRP A 170 -5.93 14.60 -14.19
C TRP A 170 -6.05 16.12 -14.23
N SER A 171 -6.83 16.68 -15.17
CA SER A 171 -7.03 18.11 -15.36
C SER A 171 -7.55 18.82 -14.10
N ILE A 172 -8.29 18.11 -13.25
CA ILE A 172 -8.79 18.67 -11.98
C ILE A 172 -7.68 19.19 -11.05
N LEU A 173 -6.48 18.62 -11.13
CA LEU A 173 -5.32 19.10 -10.37
C LEU A 173 -4.57 20.25 -11.05
N PHE A 174 -4.62 20.31 -12.38
CA PHE A 174 -3.77 21.22 -13.17
C PHE A 174 -4.51 22.41 -13.77
N ASP A 175 -5.83 22.34 -13.89
CA ASP A 175 -6.65 23.44 -14.42
C ASP A 175 -7.56 24.05 -13.35
N ARG A 176 -7.12 25.14 -12.76
CA ARG A 176 -7.86 25.89 -11.73
C ARG A 176 -9.24 26.37 -12.19
N SER A 177 -9.49 26.47 -13.51
CA SER A 177 -10.81 26.87 -14.01
C SER A 177 -11.87 25.79 -13.86
N LYS A 178 -11.42 24.54 -13.67
CA LYS A 178 -12.28 23.36 -13.47
C LYS A 178 -12.65 23.12 -11.99
N THR A 179 -12.11 23.88 -11.08
CA THR A 179 -12.46 23.77 -9.64
C THR A 179 -13.23 25.00 -9.16
N PRO A 180 -14.10 24.89 -8.16
CA PRO A 180 -14.72 26.04 -7.52
C PRO A 180 -13.69 27.07 -7.07
N ALA A 181 -14.06 28.36 -7.14
CA ALA A 181 -13.15 29.43 -6.75
C ALA A 181 -12.75 29.30 -5.27
N GLY A 182 -11.43 29.35 -5.02
CA GLY A 182 -10.88 29.22 -3.66
C GLY A 182 -10.51 27.79 -3.27
N THR A 183 -10.76 26.79 -4.12
CA THR A 183 -10.32 25.39 -3.88
C THR A 183 -8.81 25.33 -3.69
N LYS A 184 -8.39 24.73 -2.59
CA LYS A 184 -6.98 24.52 -2.22
C LYS A 184 -6.49 23.17 -2.76
N ILE A 185 -5.50 23.20 -3.66
CA ILE A 185 -4.98 22.04 -4.37
C ILE A 185 -3.58 21.71 -3.91
N ALA A 186 -3.34 20.45 -3.55
CA ALA A 186 -2.02 19.92 -3.20
C ALA A 186 -1.50 18.94 -4.24
N MET A 187 -0.17 18.92 -4.41
CA MET A 187 0.56 17.94 -5.21
C MET A 187 1.53 17.15 -4.35
N TYR A 188 1.70 15.87 -4.67
CA TYR A 188 2.68 15.00 -4.01
C TYR A 188 4.11 15.52 -4.20
N ASP A 189 4.89 15.58 -3.12
CA ASP A 189 6.26 16.16 -3.13
C ASP A 189 7.31 15.18 -3.68
N SER A 190 7.07 14.75 -4.92
CA SER A 190 8.02 13.97 -5.72
C SER A 190 7.97 14.45 -7.16
N SER A 191 9.13 14.84 -7.70
CA SER A 191 9.23 15.31 -9.09
C SER A 191 8.77 14.24 -10.10
N ILE A 192 9.03 12.96 -9.83
CA ILE A 192 8.60 11.85 -10.70
C ILE A 192 7.08 11.72 -10.73
N HIS A 193 6.42 11.72 -9.57
CA HIS A 193 4.97 11.61 -9.49
C HIS A 193 4.28 12.80 -10.16
N ALA A 194 4.75 14.02 -9.86
CA ALA A 194 4.23 15.23 -10.49
C ALA A 194 4.50 15.27 -12.01
N TYR A 195 5.63 14.72 -12.47
CA TYR A 195 5.93 14.56 -13.89
C TYR A 195 4.91 13.67 -14.59
N TYR A 196 4.65 12.47 -14.05
CA TYR A 196 3.67 11.55 -14.63
C TYR A 196 2.26 12.15 -14.63
N ALA A 197 1.82 12.75 -13.52
CA ALA A 197 0.51 13.39 -13.43
C ALA A 197 0.38 14.54 -14.46
N ALA A 198 1.45 15.33 -14.67
CA ALA A 198 1.45 16.37 -15.68
C ALA A 198 1.45 15.82 -17.13
N CYS A 199 2.13 14.71 -17.38
CA CYS A 199 2.06 14.02 -18.68
C CYS A 199 0.63 13.53 -18.95
N LYS A 200 -0.02 12.93 -17.96
CA LYS A 200 -1.42 12.48 -18.08
C LYS A 200 -2.37 13.64 -18.34
N TYR A 201 -2.18 14.79 -17.70
CA TYR A 201 -2.92 15.99 -18.04
C TYR A 201 -2.79 16.35 -19.53
N PHE A 202 -1.56 16.35 -20.09
CA PHE A 202 -1.36 16.69 -21.50
C PHE A 202 -1.91 15.61 -22.44
N GLU A 203 -1.85 14.33 -22.07
CA GLU A 203 -2.47 13.23 -22.83
C GLU A 203 -4.01 13.38 -22.86
N ASP A 204 -4.64 13.75 -21.75
CA ASP A 204 -6.08 14.04 -21.65
C ASP A 204 -6.50 15.20 -22.55
N GLU A 205 -5.61 16.20 -22.75
CA GLU A 205 -5.81 17.31 -23.69
C GLU A 205 -5.48 16.92 -25.16
N GLY A 206 -5.23 15.64 -25.44
CA GLY A 206 -4.95 15.11 -26.78
C GLY A 206 -3.53 15.40 -27.29
N LEU A 207 -2.60 15.73 -26.41
CA LEU A 207 -1.21 16.01 -26.76
C LEU A 207 -0.34 14.78 -26.55
N ASP A 208 0.67 14.60 -27.39
CA ASP A 208 1.62 13.49 -27.31
C ASP A 208 2.64 13.73 -26.19
N PHE A 209 2.37 13.18 -24.99
CA PHE A 209 3.23 13.22 -23.82
C PHE A 209 3.45 11.81 -23.27
N ASN A 210 3.95 10.90 -24.14
CA ASN A 210 4.18 9.50 -23.80
C ASN A 210 5.05 9.37 -22.54
N THR A 211 4.47 8.77 -21.49
CA THR A 211 5.13 8.57 -20.19
C THR A 211 6.20 7.50 -20.18
N TYR A 212 6.34 6.72 -21.25
CA TYR A 212 7.34 5.66 -21.40
C TYR A 212 8.61 6.10 -22.15
N GLU A 213 8.65 7.34 -22.64
CA GLU A 213 9.77 7.85 -23.40
C GLU A 213 10.40 9.08 -22.74
N GLU A 214 11.69 9.31 -22.99
CA GLU A 214 12.35 10.53 -22.59
C GLU A 214 11.81 11.70 -23.42
N LEU A 215 11.03 12.57 -22.81
CA LEU A 215 10.49 13.73 -23.51
C LEU A 215 11.58 14.75 -23.86
N PRO A 216 11.50 15.41 -25.03
CA PRO A 216 12.42 16.45 -25.39
C PRO A 216 12.31 17.68 -24.47
N SER A 217 13.37 18.48 -24.37
CA SER A 217 13.44 19.65 -23.49
C SER A 217 12.30 20.65 -23.68
N SER A 218 11.74 20.74 -24.91
CA SER A 218 10.58 21.58 -25.20
C SER A 218 9.32 21.14 -24.45
N LYS A 219 9.06 19.82 -24.37
CA LYS A 219 7.94 19.25 -23.60
C LYS A 219 8.17 19.38 -22.09
N LEU A 220 9.40 19.16 -21.61
CA LEU A 220 9.76 19.43 -20.21
C LEU A 220 9.54 20.92 -19.84
N SER A 221 9.79 21.85 -20.77
CA SER A 221 9.48 23.25 -20.54
C SER A 221 7.96 23.50 -20.44
N GLN A 222 7.14 22.83 -21.25
CA GLN A 222 5.68 22.92 -21.14
C GLN A 222 5.18 22.40 -19.80
N ILE A 223 5.70 21.27 -19.30
CA ILE A 223 5.41 20.74 -17.96
C ILE A 223 5.79 21.77 -16.89
N LYS A 224 6.99 22.35 -16.96
CA LYS A 224 7.42 23.41 -16.04
C LYS A 224 6.44 24.58 -16.01
N ASP A 225 6.03 25.07 -17.19
CA ASP A 225 5.15 26.22 -17.30
C ASP A 225 3.74 25.89 -16.79
N LEU A 226 3.23 24.68 -17.04
CA LEU A 226 1.98 24.16 -16.47
C LEU A 226 2.04 24.17 -14.95
N VAL A 227 3.01 23.49 -14.36
CA VAL A 227 3.15 23.34 -12.89
C VAL A 227 3.30 24.72 -12.22
N LYS A 228 4.09 25.62 -12.82
CA LYS A 228 4.23 27.00 -12.33
C LYS A 228 2.91 27.79 -12.43
N GLY A 229 2.12 27.54 -13.46
CA GLY A 229 0.83 28.20 -13.69
C GLY A 229 -0.24 27.80 -12.70
N VAL A 230 -0.25 26.53 -12.25
CA VAL A 230 -1.25 26.00 -11.29
C VAL A 230 -1.15 26.71 -9.95
N LYS A 231 0.07 26.97 -9.46
CA LYS A 231 0.33 27.51 -8.11
C LYS A 231 -0.33 26.63 -7.05
N PHE A 232 0.13 25.40 -6.92
CA PHE A 232 -0.35 24.49 -5.87
C PHE A 232 -0.28 25.14 -4.49
N ASP A 233 -1.31 24.99 -3.69
CA ASP A 233 -1.37 25.55 -2.32
C ASP A 233 -0.42 24.82 -1.38
N ALA A 234 -0.16 23.52 -1.63
CA ALA A 234 0.82 22.74 -0.91
C ALA A 234 1.53 21.71 -1.80
N TRP A 235 2.76 21.39 -1.40
CA TRP A 235 3.50 20.21 -1.80
C TRP A 235 3.74 19.38 -0.55
N GLY A 236 3.35 18.12 -0.57
CA GLY A 236 3.44 17.29 0.62
C GLY A 236 3.43 15.79 0.29
N ASN A 237 3.62 14.99 1.30
CA ASN A 237 3.52 13.53 1.24
C ASN A 237 2.32 13.11 2.11
N ASP A 238 2.55 12.38 3.18
CA ASP A 238 1.49 11.89 4.07
C ASP A 238 0.65 12.98 4.74
N ASN A 239 1.14 14.21 4.81
CA ASN A 239 0.39 15.33 5.36
C ASN A 239 -0.80 15.75 4.50
N ILE A 240 -0.81 15.48 3.18
CA ILE A 240 -1.92 15.88 2.28
C ILE A 240 -3.23 15.24 2.76
N LYS A 241 -3.24 13.91 3.03
CA LYS A 241 -4.43 13.20 3.50
C LYS A 241 -4.96 13.79 4.82
N LYS A 242 -4.06 14.06 5.76
CA LYS A 242 -4.39 14.65 7.07
C LYS A 242 -4.99 16.06 6.92
N ASP A 243 -4.43 16.87 6.02
CA ASP A 243 -4.89 18.22 5.77
C ASP A 243 -6.23 18.27 5.04
N ILE A 244 -6.54 17.28 4.16
CA ILE A 244 -7.86 17.17 3.53
C ILE A 244 -8.91 16.76 4.59
N VAL A 245 -8.63 15.74 5.39
CA VAL A 245 -9.52 15.30 6.50
C VAL A 245 -9.78 16.43 7.50
N ALA A 246 -8.77 17.26 7.77
CA ALA A 246 -8.87 18.41 8.67
C ALA A 246 -9.50 19.67 8.03
N GLY A 247 -9.84 19.66 6.73
CA GLY A 247 -10.39 20.82 6.00
C GLY A 247 -9.37 21.93 5.70
N ASN A 248 -8.07 21.65 5.81
CA ASN A 248 -7.00 22.58 5.48
C ASN A 248 -6.69 22.60 3.96
N LEU A 249 -6.92 21.48 3.29
CA LEU A 249 -6.84 21.30 1.85
C LEU A 249 -8.16 20.73 1.32
N ASP A 250 -8.44 20.92 0.05
CA ASP A 250 -9.72 20.52 -0.56
C ASP A 250 -9.54 19.37 -1.55
N ILE A 251 -8.39 19.28 -2.22
CA ILE A 251 -8.10 18.26 -3.24
C ILE A 251 -6.59 18.01 -3.32
N GLY A 252 -6.19 16.78 -3.53
CA GLY A 252 -4.78 16.44 -3.68
C GLY A 252 -4.53 15.06 -4.29
N PHE A 253 -3.32 14.91 -4.82
CA PHE A 253 -2.80 13.61 -5.23
C PHE A 253 -2.75 12.65 -4.04
N MET A 254 -3.17 11.39 -4.25
CA MET A 254 -3.21 10.39 -3.19
C MET A 254 -2.90 8.98 -3.71
N TRP A 255 -2.33 8.13 -2.85
CA TRP A 255 -2.28 6.69 -3.01
C TRP A 255 -3.57 6.08 -2.49
N THR A 256 -4.11 5.09 -3.22
CA THR A 256 -5.39 4.47 -2.83
C THR A 256 -5.34 3.83 -1.44
N GLY A 257 -4.21 3.24 -1.02
CA GLY A 257 -4.08 2.66 0.32
C GLY A 257 -4.11 3.72 1.43
N ASP A 258 -3.35 4.79 1.27
CA ASP A 258 -3.35 5.91 2.21
C ASP A 258 -4.73 6.54 2.39
N PHE A 259 -5.51 6.61 1.33
CA PHE A 259 -6.89 7.06 1.39
C PHE A 259 -7.78 6.07 2.15
N LEU A 260 -7.66 4.76 1.86
CA LEU A 260 -8.55 3.73 2.44
C LEU A 260 -8.50 3.70 3.96
N TYR A 261 -7.32 3.80 4.55
CA TYR A 261 -7.17 3.88 6.00
C TYR A 261 -8.07 4.99 6.60
N TYR A 262 -7.91 6.23 6.11
CA TYR A 262 -8.70 7.35 6.61
C TYR A 262 -10.18 7.23 6.30
N TYR A 263 -10.52 6.65 5.15
CA TYR A 263 -11.92 6.42 4.78
C TYR A 263 -12.61 5.46 5.73
N CYS A 264 -12.01 4.31 6.02
CA CYS A 264 -12.56 3.31 6.94
C CYS A 264 -12.63 3.82 8.37
N GLU A 265 -11.60 4.53 8.84
CA GLU A 265 -11.57 5.16 10.16
C GLU A 265 -12.70 6.20 10.31
N ASN A 266 -12.80 7.15 9.37
CA ASN A 266 -13.84 8.19 9.43
C ASN A 266 -15.25 7.63 9.22
N ALA A 267 -15.45 6.62 8.39
CA ALA A 267 -16.74 5.95 8.25
C ALA A 267 -17.16 5.31 9.57
N THR A 268 -16.25 4.62 10.25
CA THR A 268 -16.49 3.98 11.55
C THR A 268 -16.81 5.00 12.62
N GLU A 269 -16.02 6.07 12.73
CA GLU A 269 -16.26 7.14 13.70
C GLU A 269 -17.59 7.86 13.45
N THR A 270 -17.94 8.12 12.20
CA THR A 270 -19.19 8.77 11.81
C THR A 270 -20.40 7.94 12.25
N VAL A 271 -20.37 6.62 12.04
CA VAL A 271 -21.42 5.70 12.47
C VAL A 271 -21.54 5.66 14.00
N LEU A 272 -20.41 5.57 14.71
CA LEU A 272 -20.39 5.57 16.17
C LEU A 272 -20.83 6.91 16.76
N ASN A 273 -20.55 8.01 16.08
CA ASN A 273 -21.04 9.34 16.48
C ASN A 273 -22.58 9.44 16.36
N ALA A 274 -23.18 8.85 15.32
CA ALA A 274 -24.64 8.78 15.20
C ALA A 274 -25.26 7.99 16.37
N TYR A 275 -24.62 6.90 16.79
CA TYR A 275 -25.05 6.11 17.93
C TYR A 275 -24.88 6.87 19.27
N THR A 276 -23.70 7.39 19.54
CA THR A 276 -23.41 8.06 20.84
C THR A 276 -24.19 9.35 21.02
N ASN A 277 -24.61 10.01 19.94
CA ASN A 277 -25.51 11.16 19.94
C ASN A 277 -26.99 10.78 20.12
N ASN A 278 -27.31 9.48 20.20
CA ASN A 278 -28.67 8.93 20.21
C ASN A 278 -29.52 9.28 18.96
N ASP A 279 -28.87 9.50 17.82
CA ASP A 279 -29.52 9.75 16.55
C ASP A 279 -29.77 8.45 15.76
N ALA A 280 -28.98 7.39 16.03
CA ALA A 280 -29.18 6.04 15.50
C ALA A 280 -29.15 4.99 16.63
N LYS A 281 -29.89 3.89 16.47
CA LYS A 281 -29.85 2.72 17.36
C LYS A 281 -28.81 1.72 16.85
N ILE A 282 -28.45 0.76 17.71
CA ILE A 282 -27.45 -0.26 17.40
C ILE A 282 -27.80 -1.06 16.13
N ASP A 283 -29.06 -1.45 15.95
CA ASP A 283 -29.55 -2.20 14.79
C ASP A 283 -29.64 -1.36 13.49
N GLU A 284 -29.49 -0.05 13.59
CA GLU A 284 -29.50 0.88 12.45
C GLU A 284 -28.08 1.17 11.94
N LEU A 285 -27.00 0.87 12.68
CA LEU A 285 -25.63 1.33 12.38
C LEU A 285 -25.09 0.81 11.05
N ILE A 286 -25.38 -0.44 10.69
CA ILE A 286 -24.99 -0.98 9.38
C ILE A 286 -25.73 -0.25 8.25
N ASN A 287 -26.98 0.17 8.46
CA ASN A 287 -27.68 0.99 7.48
C ASN A 287 -27.07 2.40 7.37
N VAL A 288 -26.73 3.04 8.49
CA VAL A 288 -26.00 4.32 8.49
C VAL A 288 -24.72 4.21 7.69
N LEU A 289 -23.91 3.17 7.94
CA LEU A 289 -22.65 2.90 7.22
C LEU A 289 -22.90 2.73 5.71
N ASN A 290 -23.89 1.93 5.33
CA ASN A 290 -24.25 1.74 3.93
C ASN A 290 -24.69 3.05 3.24
N GLU A 291 -25.38 3.94 3.94
CA GLU A 291 -25.80 5.23 3.37
C GLU A 291 -24.61 6.19 3.18
N ILE A 292 -23.75 6.35 4.19
CA ILE A 292 -22.61 7.29 4.11
C ILE A 292 -21.48 6.82 3.18
N THR A 293 -21.44 5.54 2.84
CA THR A 293 -20.42 4.95 1.92
C THR A 293 -20.83 4.94 0.46
N LYS A 294 -22.08 5.30 0.13
CA LYS A 294 -22.54 5.51 -1.25
C LYS A 294 -21.83 6.71 -1.87
N ASP A 295 -21.89 6.79 -3.19
CA ASP A 295 -21.49 8.01 -3.89
C ASP A 295 -22.43 9.15 -3.46
N ASP A 296 -21.90 10.31 -3.08
CA ASP A 296 -22.61 11.39 -2.40
C ASP A 296 -23.25 10.96 -1.07
N GLY A 297 -22.59 10.06 -0.35
CA GLY A 297 -23.13 9.39 0.81
C GLY A 297 -23.37 10.32 2.00
N GLU A 298 -24.66 10.46 2.36
CA GLU A 298 -25.10 11.26 3.49
C GLU A 298 -26.26 10.56 4.20
N TYR A 299 -26.20 10.50 5.52
CA TYR A 299 -27.29 10.01 6.37
C TYR A 299 -27.89 11.16 7.16
N ASN A 300 -29.15 11.47 6.88
CA ASN A 300 -29.87 12.58 7.50
C ASN A 300 -30.89 12.07 8.52
N ILE A 301 -30.70 12.44 9.79
CA ILE A 301 -31.64 12.10 10.88
C ILE A 301 -31.74 13.25 11.89
N ASN A 302 -32.96 13.53 12.36
CA ASN A 302 -33.22 14.55 13.38
C ASN A 302 -32.68 15.96 13.04
N GLY A 303 -32.53 16.27 11.74
CA GLY A 303 -31.98 17.54 11.27
C GLY A 303 -30.47 17.64 11.37
N LYS A 304 -29.76 16.52 11.60
CA LYS A 304 -28.32 16.38 11.51
C LYS A 304 -27.96 15.58 10.27
N SER A 305 -26.82 15.92 9.68
CA SER A 305 -26.21 15.18 8.59
C SER A 305 -24.95 14.47 9.06
N TYR A 306 -24.78 13.24 8.60
CA TYR A 306 -23.61 12.38 8.83
C TYR A 306 -23.04 12.00 7.48
N SER A 307 -21.76 12.28 7.24
CA SER A 307 -21.01 11.95 6.03
C SER A 307 -19.56 11.66 6.38
N ILE A 308 -18.81 11.04 5.47
CA ILE A 308 -17.36 10.81 5.65
C ILE A 308 -16.58 12.13 5.44
N GLY A 309 -17.11 13.05 4.62
CA GLY A 309 -16.56 14.38 4.39
C GLY A 309 -15.52 14.43 3.26
N PHE A 310 -15.09 13.30 2.73
CA PHE A 310 -14.15 13.20 1.60
C PHE A 310 -14.34 11.90 0.83
N ASP A 311 -13.87 11.88 -0.43
CA ASP A 311 -13.91 10.69 -1.30
C ASP A 311 -12.66 10.66 -2.21
N LEU A 312 -12.50 9.58 -2.97
CA LEU A 312 -11.39 9.35 -3.88
C LEU A 312 -11.89 9.22 -5.31
N PHE A 313 -11.31 10.00 -6.20
CA PHE A 313 -11.43 9.85 -7.63
C PHE A 313 -10.22 9.11 -8.21
N ILE A 314 -10.45 8.02 -8.95
CA ILE A 314 -9.40 7.25 -9.62
C ILE A 314 -9.55 7.45 -11.12
N PRO A 315 -8.67 8.23 -11.79
CA PRO A 315 -8.67 8.37 -13.25
C PRO A 315 -8.50 7.01 -13.94
N ASN A 316 -9.16 6.81 -15.09
CA ASN A 316 -9.11 5.52 -15.81
C ASN A 316 -7.72 5.18 -16.32
N ASP A 317 -6.94 6.20 -16.67
CA ASP A 317 -5.58 6.08 -17.18
C ASP A 317 -4.51 6.33 -16.09
N THR A 318 -4.88 6.13 -14.83
CA THR A 318 -4.01 6.33 -13.68
C THR A 318 -2.75 5.45 -13.73
N ILE A 319 -1.87 5.62 -12.78
CA ILE A 319 -0.74 4.71 -12.56
C ILE A 319 -1.18 3.62 -11.59
N ALA A 320 -1.01 2.36 -12.01
CA ALA A 320 -1.07 1.20 -11.15
C ALA A 320 0.34 0.83 -10.70
N PHE A 321 0.47 0.26 -9.51
CA PHE A 321 1.75 -0.21 -8.98
C PHE A 321 1.58 -1.50 -8.21
N CYS A 322 2.66 -2.26 -8.16
CA CYS A 322 2.81 -3.40 -7.28
C CYS A 322 4.17 -3.31 -6.58
N ASP A 323 4.14 -3.25 -5.26
CA ASP A 323 5.35 -3.39 -4.47
C ASP A 323 5.69 -4.86 -4.31
N ASN A 324 6.99 -5.16 -4.36
CA ASN A 324 7.48 -6.52 -4.47
C ASN A 324 8.51 -6.81 -3.39
N LEU A 325 8.49 -8.01 -2.86
CA LEU A 325 9.62 -8.52 -2.08
C LEU A 325 10.65 -9.13 -3.02
N VAL A 326 11.87 -8.60 -2.97
CA VAL A 326 13.01 -9.08 -3.77
C VAL A 326 14.20 -9.39 -2.88
N ILE A 327 15.09 -10.27 -3.33
CA ILE A 327 16.31 -10.63 -2.59
C ILE A 327 17.50 -9.96 -3.28
N SER A 328 18.35 -9.30 -2.50
CA SER A 328 19.61 -8.74 -3.01
C SER A 328 20.55 -9.86 -3.45
N ASN A 329 21.21 -9.68 -4.61
CA ASN A 329 22.25 -10.63 -5.06
C ASN A 329 23.49 -10.63 -4.14
N GLN A 330 23.63 -9.64 -3.26
CA GLN A 330 24.71 -9.55 -2.28
C GLN A 330 24.37 -10.25 -0.96
N SER A 331 23.12 -10.69 -0.76
CA SER A 331 22.69 -11.35 0.48
C SER A 331 23.51 -12.60 0.77
N SER A 332 24.06 -12.68 1.99
CA SER A 332 24.67 -13.88 2.54
C SER A 332 23.66 -14.80 3.25
N ASN A 333 22.46 -14.30 3.56
CA ASN A 333 21.41 -15.00 4.29
C ASN A 333 20.27 -15.48 3.38
N GLN A 334 20.63 -16.01 2.20
CA GLN A 334 19.69 -16.33 1.13
C GLN A 334 18.54 -17.25 1.57
N GLU A 335 18.82 -18.27 2.37
CA GLU A 335 17.78 -19.18 2.89
C GLU A 335 16.79 -18.44 3.79
N LEU A 336 17.28 -17.61 4.71
CA LEU A 336 16.44 -16.82 5.62
C LEU A 336 15.62 -15.79 4.86
N ALA A 337 16.18 -15.16 3.82
CA ALA A 337 15.48 -14.22 2.93
C ALA A 337 14.31 -14.90 2.20
N HIS A 338 14.51 -16.12 1.66
CA HIS A 338 13.43 -16.89 1.04
C HIS A 338 12.34 -17.27 2.05
N LYS A 339 12.73 -17.70 3.25
CA LYS A 339 11.79 -18.01 4.33
C LYS A 339 10.97 -16.78 4.74
N PHE A 340 11.59 -15.60 4.74
CA PHE A 340 10.90 -14.35 5.06
C PHE A 340 9.84 -14.01 4.01
N ILE A 341 10.17 -14.09 2.73
CA ILE A 341 9.21 -13.84 1.65
C ILE A 341 8.06 -14.86 1.71
N ASP A 342 8.37 -16.16 1.79
CA ASP A 342 7.36 -17.23 1.85
C ASP A 342 6.44 -17.06 3.08
N PHE A 343 7.00 -16.64 4.23
CA PHE A 343 6.23 -16.33 5.41
C PHE A 343 5.26 -15.16 5.16
N MET A 344 5.75 -14.04 4.63
CA MET A 344 4.95 -12.81 4.45
C MET A 344 3.81 -12.97 3.44
N ILE A 345 3.94 -13.88 2.48
CA ILE A 345 2.89 -14.16 1.49
C ILE A 345 2.00 -15.36 1.87
N SER A 346 2.23 -15.98 3.03
CA SER A 346 1.45 -17.16 3.44
C SER A 346 0.01 -16.81 3.79
N ASN A 347 -0.95 -17.64 3.32
CA ASN A 347 -2.36 -17.53 3.70
C ASN A 347 -2.60 -17.96 5.17
N SER A 348 -1.82 -18.92 5.66
CA SER A 348 -1.85 -19.38 7.05
C SER A 348 -0.52 -20.04 7.42
N ILE A 349 -0.03 -19.77 8.61
CA ILE A 349 1.18 -20.37 9.16
C ILE A 349 1.11 -20.44 10.68
N THR A 350 1.49 -21.59 11.26
CA THR A 350 1.50 -21.77 12.70
C THR A 350 2.87 -21.49 13.30
N VAL A 351 2.91 -20.68 14.36
CA VAL A 351 4.11 -20.37 15.15
C VAL A 351 3.77 -20.51 16.63
N ASN A 352 4.43 -21.43 17.33
CA ASN A 352 4.20 -21.67 18.77
C ASN A 352 2.72 -21.88 19.12
N ASP A 353 2.04 -22.74 18.35
CA ASP A 353 0.62 -23.07 18.48
C ASP A 353 -0.36 -21.90 18.21
N VAL A 354 0.13 -20.76 17.72
CA VAL A 354 -0.68 -19.64 17.26
C VAL A 354 -0.72 -19.63 15.73
N GLU A 355 -1.91 -19.53 15.17
CA GLU A 355 -2.12 -19.39 13.73
C GLU A 355 -2.01 -17.92 13.32
N TYR A 356 -1.20 -17.66 12.31
CA TYR A 356 -1.05 -16.35 11.67
C TYR A 356 -1.51 -16.43 10.21
N THR A 357 -2.00 -15.34 9.68
CA THR A 357 -2.42 -15.18 8.26
C THR A 357 -1.65 -14.03 7.62
N PRO A 358 -0.33 -14.15 7.37
CA PRO A 358 0.52 -13.01 7.08
C PRO A 358 0.08 -12.18 5.88
N ALA A 359 -0.28 -12.81 4.76
CA ALA A 359 -0.74 -12.08 3.57
C ALA A 359 -2.01 -11.26 3.85
N TYR A 360 -2.95 -11.81 4.61
CA TYR A 360 -4.16 -11.09 5.04
C TYR A 360 -3.83 -10.00 6.06
N SER A 361 -3.04 -10.32 7.09
CA SER A 361 -2.71 -9.37 8.16
C SER A 361 -1.97 -8.14 7.62
N ASN A 362 -1.00 -8.33 6.73
CA ASN A 362 -0.32 -7.21 6.08
C ASN A 362 -1.28 -6.34 5.27
N THR A 363 -2.14 -6.96 4.45
CA THR A 363 -3.12 -6.23 3.63
C THR A 363 -4.08 -5.43 4.51
N TYR A 364 -4.61 -6.07 5.55
CA TYR A 364 -5.59 -5.48 6.46
C TYR A 364 -4.96 -4.36 7.33
N TYR A 365 -3.73 -4.55 7.81
CA TYR A 365 -3.04 -3.56 8.64
C TYR A 365 -2.59 -2.32 7.86
N VAL A 366 -2.19 -2.51 6.59
CA VAL A 366 -1.62 -1.44 5.76
C VAL A 366 -2.71 -0.72 4.94
N ASP A 367 -3.91 -1.32 4.80
CA ASP A 367 -5.05 -0.85 3.99
C ASP A 367 -4.74 -0.69 2.48
N TYR A 368 -3.66 -1.28 2.00
CA TYR A 368 -3.36 -1.37 0.58
C TYR A 368 -3.99 -2.62 -0.04
N ASN A 369 -4.25 -2.58 -1.35
CA ASN A 369 -4.80 -3.74 -2.03
C ASN A 369 -3.79 -4.91 -2.03
N THR A 370 -4.33 -6.11 -2.00
CA THR A 370 -3.57 -7.36 -2.06
C THR A 370 -3.38 -7.83 -3.49
N PRO A 371 -2.21 -8.38 -3.84
CA PRO A 371 -2.04 -9.09 -5.11
C PRO A 371 -2.78 -10.43 -5.18
N TYR A 372 -3.28 -10.97 -4.06
CA TYR A 372 -3.75 -12.34 -3.93
C TYR A 372 -5.27 -12.45 -3.86
N LEU A 373 -5.85 -13.23 -4.78
CA LEU A 373 -7.31 -13.40 -4.90
C LEU A 373 -7.95 -13.97 -3.63
N SER A 374 -7.27 -14.90 -2.95
CA SER A 374 -7.76 -15.50 -1.70
C SER A 374 -7.90 -14.47 -0.58
N VAL A 375 -6.91 -13.56 -0.45
CA VAL A 375 -6.90 -12.47 0.53
C VAL A 375 -7.95 -11.42 0.17
N TYR A 376 -8.01 -11.02 -1.10
CA TYR A 376 -9.03 -10.09 -1.59
C TYR A 376 -10.45 -10.57 -1.23
N ASN A 377 -10.77 -11.82 -1.55
CA ASN A 377 -12.08 -12.39 -1.24
C ASN A 377 -12.36 -12.40 0.27
N LYS A 378 -11.36 -12.72 1.10
CA LYS A 378 -11.50 -12.69 2.56
C LYS A 378 -11.85 -11.29 3.07
N ILE A 379 -11.24 -10.24 2.53
CA ILE A 379 -11.57 -8.85 2.91
C ILE A 379 -12.96 -8.45 2.44
N ILE A 380 -13.33 -8.77 1.21
CA ILE A 380 -14.68 -8.51 0.69
C ILE A 380 -15.75 -9.23 1.52
N ASP A 381 -15.41 -10.35 2.11
CA ASP A 381 -16.36 -11.15 2.90
C ASP A 381 -16.52 -10.68 4.36
N LEU A 382 -15.73 -9.70 4.85
CA LEU A 382 -15.84 -9.17 6.21
C LEU A 382 -17.22 -8.57 6.54
N LYS A 383 -17.97 -8.11 5.54
CA LYS A 383 -19.35 -7.60 5.72
C LYS A 383 -20.40 -8.69 5.93
N TYR A 384 -20.05 -9.96 5.85
CA TYR A 384 -20.99 -11.06 6.02
C TYR A 384 -20.83 -11.73 7.38
N SER A 385 -21.94 -11.97 8.07
CA SER A 385 -21.99 -12.83 9.26
C SER A 385 -21.74 -14.29 8.90
N ASN A 386 -22.10 -14.67 7.66
CA ASN A 386 -21.84 -15.98 7.08
C ASN A 386 -21.35 -15.81 5.62
N PRO A 387 -20.04 -15.93 5.36
CA PRO A 387 -19.48 -15.80 4.03
C PRO A 387 -20.00 -16.83 3.01
N GLU A 388 -20.37 -18.04 3.44
CA GLU A 388 -20.86 -19.08 2.54
C GLU A 388 -22.27 -18.76 2.00
N THR A 389 -23.16 -18.27 2.86
CA THR A 389 -24.53 -17.89 2.50
C THR A 389 -24.65 -16.43 2.05
N LYS A 390 -23.58 -15.65 2.19
CA LYS A 390 -23.55 -14.18 1.94
C LYS A 390 -24.62 -13.44 2.74
N GLU A 391 -24.89 -13.89 3.96
CA GLU A 391 -25.76 -13.23 4.91
C GLU A 391 -25.04 -12.01 5.47
N LEU A 392 -25.61 -10.82 5.26
CA LEU A 392 -25.02 -9.57 5.75
C LEU A 392 -25.00 -9.54 7.28
N LEU A 393 -23.92 -8.97 7.80
CA LEU A 393 -23.81 -8.70 9.23
C LEU A 393 -24.95 -7.77 9.69
N THR A 394 -25.51 -8.08 10.85
CA THR A 394 -26.45 -7.22 11.56
C THR A 394 -26.01 -7.09 13.00
N LEU A 395 -26.16 -5.92 13.57
CA LEU A 395 -25.86 -5.66 14.97
C LEU A 395 -27.11 -5.87 15.82
N THR A 396 -26.92 -6.40 17.02
CA THR A 396 -27.99 -6.86 17.92
C THR A 396 -27.94 -6.15 19.28
N GLN A 397 -28.93 -6.42 20.15
CA GLN A 397 -28.87 -5.95 21.52
C GLN A 397 -27.71 -6.54 22.33
N GLU A 398 -27.24 -7.75 21.96
CA GLU A 398 -26.08 -8.38 22.60
C GLU A 398 -24.80 -7.61 22.29
N ASP A 399 -24.64 -7.15 21.04
CA ASP A 399 -23.50 -6.29 20.64
C ASP A 399 -23.53 -4.95 21.38
N GLU A 400 -24.70 -4.38 21.59
CA GLU A 400 -24.88 -3.15 22.38
C GLU A 400 -24.50 -3.36 23.86
N ASP A 401 -24.91 -4.45 24.44
CA ASP A 401 -24.63 -4.77 25.84
C ASP A 401 -23.12 -5.03 26.04
N LEU A 402 -22.48 -5.72 25.10
CA LEU A 402 -21.04 -5.92 25.08
C LEU A 402 -20.30 -4.58 24.98
N PHE A 403 -20.69 -3.73 24.03
CA PHE A 403 -20.09 -2.41 23.86
C PHE A 403 -20.19 -1.56 25.14
N LYS A 404 -21.37 -1.52 25.78
CA LYS A 404 -21.57 -0.82 27.06
C LYS A 404 -20.71 -1.34 28.20
N GLU A 405 -20.33 -2.62 28.16
CA GLU A 405 -19.40 -3.19 29.13
C GLU A 405 -17.95 -2.83 28.80
N GLU A 406 -17.53 -2.97 27.53
CA GLU A 406 -16.17 -2.70 27.08
C GLU A 406 -15.75 -1.25 27.32
N ILE A 407 -16.61 -0.25 27.00
CA ILE A 407 -16.29 1.19 27.17
C ILE A 407 -16.08 1.61 28.62
N LYS A 408 -16.41 0.78 29.62
CA LYS A 408 -16.09 1.07 31.03
C LYS A 408 -14.60 0.95 31.34
N SER A 409 -13.85 0.20 30.55
CA SER A 409 -12.45 -0.13 30.81
C SER A 409 -11.49 0.17 29.64
N THR A 410 -12.03 0.51 28.45
CA THR A 410 -11.23 0.80 27.25
C THR A 410 -11.76 1.99 26.45
N SER A 411 -11.00 2.47 25.47
CA SER A 411 -11.45 3.49 24.51
C SER A 411 -12.41 2.88 23.48
N ILE A 412 -13.23 3.72 22.84
CA ILE A 412 -14.18 3.29 21.79
C ILE A 412 -13.45 2.53 20.68
N SER A 413 -12.27 3.00 20.24
CA SER A 413 -11.47 2.36 19.19
C SER A 413 -10.94 0.97 19.55
N ASN A 414 -11.00 0.58 20.81
CA ASN A 414 -10.59 -0.75 21.29
C ASN A 414 -11.76 -1.66 21.62
N THR A 415 -12.98 -1.33 21.19
CA THR A 415 -14.17 -2.15 21.42
C THR A 415 -14.44 -3.09 20.25
N THR A 416 -15.11 -4.19 20.54
CA THR A 416 -15.57 -5.16 19.52
C THR A 416 -16.50 -4.49 18.50
N LEU A 417 -17.38 -3.58 18.95
CA LEU A 417 -18.27 -2.85 18.06
C LEU A 417 -17.48 -1.99 17.05
N TYR A 418 -16.45 -1.27 17.51
CA TYR A 418 -15.58 -0.49 16.60
C TYR A 418 -14.96 -1.38 15.52
N SER A 419 -14.33 -2.47 15.94
CA SER A 419 -13.69 -3.43 15.01
C SER A 419 -14.69 -4.00 14.01
N THR A 420 -15.89 -4.35 14.47
CA THR A 420 -16.96 -4.91 13.62
C THR A 420 -17.42 -3.91 12.54
N ILE A 421 -17.60 -2.64 12.91
CA ILE A 421 -17.99 -1.58 11.96
C ILE A 421 -16.83 -1.28 11.01
N TYR A 422 -15.58 -1.26 11.50
CA TYR A 422 -14.38 -1.05 10.71
C TYR A 422 -14.20 -2.17 9.67
N ASP A 423 -14.36 -3.42 10.06
CA ASP A 423 -14.32 -4.58 9.16
C ASP A 423 -15.35 -4.46 8.02
N TYR A 424 -16.57 -4.07 8.37
CA TYR A 424 -17.62 -3.86 7.38
C TYR A 424 -17.29 -2.69 6.44
N ALA A 425 -16.79 -1.56 6.98
CA ALA A 425 -16.35 -0.41 6.21
C ALA A 425 -15.20 -0.78 5.25
N THR A 426 -14.22 -1.55 5.73
CA THR A 426 -13.09 -2.07 4.93
C THR A 426 -13.59 -2.92 3.77
N SER A 427 -14.53 -3.82 4.02
CA SER A 427 -15.14 -4.65 2.96
C SER A 427 -15.82 -3.82 1.86
N ILE A 428 -16.57 -2.77 2.25
CA ILE A 428 -17.21 -1.86 1.28
C ILE A 428 -16.15 -1.08 0.50
N ALA A 429 -15.17 -0.51 1.19
CA ALA A 429 -14.13 0.33 0.59
C ALA A 429 -13.27 -0.47 -0.41
N PHE A 430 -12.88 -1.69 -0.07
CA PHE A 430 -12.18 -2.59 -1.01
C PHE A 430 -13.03 -2.86 -2.26
N GLY A 431 -14.33 -3.15 -2.09
CA GLY A 431 -15.24 -3.38 -3.23
C GLY A 431 -15.48 -2.12 -4.08
N LYS A 432 -15.40 -0.93 -3.49
CA LYS A 432 -15.60 0.36 -4.19
C LYS A 432 -14.36 0.82 -4.96
N TYR A 433 -13.18 0.74 -4.33
CA TYR A 433 -11.94 1.35 -4.86
C TYR A 433 -10.99 0.35 -5.49
N TYR A 434 -11.07 -0.93 -5.13
CA TYR A 434 -10.27 -2.01 -5.70
C TYR A 434 -11.16 -3.03 -6.41
N ASP A 435 -10.98 -3.20 -7.71
CA ASP A 435 -11.65 -4.24 -8.47
C ASP A 435 -10.64 -5.28 -8.93
N LYS A 436 -10.82 -6.53 -8.46
CA LYS A 436 -9.91 -7.65 -8.75
C LYS A 436 -9.87 -8.06 -10.23
N ASP A 437 -10.89 -7.66 -11.01
CA ASP A 437 -11.07 -8.05 -12.40
C ASP A 437 -10.78 -6.89 -13.38
N ILE A 438 -10.77 -5.64 -12.90
CA ILE A 438 -10.57 -4.47 -13.74
C ILE A 438 -9.12 -4.00 -13.68
N VAL A 439 -8.44 -4.05 -14.82
CA VAL A 439 -7.11 -3.46 -15.00
C VAL A 439 -7.28 -1.96 -15.25
N LYS A 440 -6.83 -1.13 -14.30
CA LYS A 440 -6.78 0.32 -14.45
C LYS A 440 -5.34 0.79 -14.45
N GLY A 441 -5.03 1.70 -15.35
CA GLY A 441 -3.74 2.37 -15.35
C GLY A 441 -2.60 1.63 -16.03
N ASN A 442 -1.48 2.30 -16.03
CA ASN A 442 -0.21 1.85 -16.56
C ASN A 442 0.81 1.78 -15.43
N ILE A 443 1.93 1.08 -15.61
CA ILE A 443 3.03 1.13 -14.67
C ILE A 443 3.99 2.27 -14.98
N LEU A 444 4.81 2.67 -14.00
CA LEU A 444 5.88 3.63 -14.21
C LEU A 444 7.02 3.02 -15.04
N SER A 445 7.75 3.85 -15.77
CA SER A 445 8.96 3.43 -16.48
C SER A 445 10.22 3.73 -15.66
N ALA A 446 11.20 2.85 -15.75
CA ALA A 446 12.51 3.04 -15.16
C ALA A 446 13.41 3.95 -16.02
N PHE A 447 13.33 5.25 -15.81
CA PHE A 447 14.17 6.19 -16.56
C PHE A 447 15.66 6.18 -16.16
N PRO A 448 16.56 6.49 -17.12
CA PRO A 448 17.95 6.73 -16.81
C PRO A 448 18.15 7.88 -15.81
N ARG A 449 19.19 7.80 -14.99
CA ARG A 449 19.49 8.82 -13.97
C ARG A 449 19.63 10.24 -14.57
N THR A 450 20.17 10.35 -15.77
CA THR A 450 20.32 11.64 -16.48
C THR A 450 18.98 12.28 -16.74
N TYR A 451 17.98 11.49 -17.17
CA TYR A 451 16.64 11.99 -17.43
C TYR A 451 15.88 12.32 -16.13
N ILE A 452 16.01 11.50 -15.10
CA ILE A 452 15.48 11.79 -13.76
C ILE A 452 16.03 13.13 -13.25
N ASN A 453 17.32 13.42 -13.45
CA ASN A 453 17.90 14.72 -13.08
C ASN A 453 17.28 15.89 -13.90
N SER A 454 16.92 15.67 -15.16
CA SER A 454 16.22 16.65 -15.97
C SER A 454 14.81 16.92 -15.45
N ILE A 455 14.09 15.87 -15.08
CA ILE A 455 12.77 15.99 -14.42
C ILE A 455 12.91 16.77 -13.11
N ASN A 456 13.82 16.38 -12.21
CA ASN A 456 14.04 17.09 -10.93
C ASN A 456 14.36 18.58 -11.15
N THR A 457 15.20 18.90 -12.13
CA THR A 457 15.54 20.29 -12.47
C THR A 457 14.30 21.06 -12.96
N THR A 458 13.47 20.42 -13.77
CA THR A 458 12.22 20.98 -14.28
C THR A 458 11.28 21.39 -13.15
N PHE A 459 11.06 20.50 -12.20
CA PHE A 459 10.16 20.74 -11.07
C PHE A 459 10.73 21.69 -10.03
N ASN A 460 12.04 21.64 -9.73
CA ASN A 460 12.68 22.64 -8.88
C ASN A 460 12.54 24.05 -9.43
N ASN A 461 12.69 24.20 -10.76
CA ASN A 461 12.51 25.50 -11.43
C ASN A 461 11.03 25.92 -11.53
N ALA A 462 10.09 24.98 -11.51
CA ALA A 462 8.66 25.30 -11.51
C ALA A 462 8.17 25.80 -10.14
N ARG A 463 8.77 25.31 -9.06
CA ARG A 463 8.43 25.68 -7.66
C ARG A 463 9.10 27.00 -7.23
N ALA A 464 10.21 27.40 -7.86
CA ALA A 464 10.91 28.66 -7.63
C ALA A 464 10.16 29.85 -8.26
#